data_e4ab75a1187ee641db6fbd277c0e24ee
#
_entry.id   e4ab75a1187ee641db6fbd277c0e24ee
#
_cell.length_a   1.000
_cell.length_b   1.000
_cell.length_c   1.000
_cell.angle_alpha   90.00
_cell.angle_beta   90.00
_cell.angle_gamma   90.00
#
_symmetry.space_group_name_H-M   'P 1'
#
loop_
_entity.id
_entity.type
_entity.pdbx_description
1 polymer ?
#
loop_
_entity_poly.entity_id
_entity_poly.type
_entity_poly.pdbx_seq_one_letter_code
_entity_poly.pdbx_strand_id
1 'polypeptide(L)'
;MAENQHPEDNYSASNIQVLEGLEAVRKRPAMYIGDVSEKGLHHLINETVDNCIDEAMAGFCTEVEVTINADGSCTVEDNGRGIPVDEHQKLHKSALEVVMTVLHAGGKFDKNSYKVSGGLHGVGVSCVNALSTHMLSQVYRDGHIYQQEYEKGKPLYAVKMVGDTTKRGTRQQFWPDPTIFTTTTFQWDIVARRMRELAYLNAGIKITLTDLRPDPETGKTRQEVFHAKDGLKEFVRYIDRHRQHLFDDVIYLKTEKQGVPIEVAIMYNTDYSENLHSYVNNINTIEGGTHVTGFRQALTRVLKNYADNDPQISKQIEKAKIEVAGEDF
;
A
#
# COMPACT_ATOMS: atom_id res chain seq x y z
N MET A 1 0.42 58.44 25.49
CA MET A 1 0.55 57.94 24.14
C MET A 1 1.42 56.68 24.25
N ALA A 2 0.81 55.54 24.17
CA ALA A 2 1.54 54.26 24.21
C ALA A 2 2.03 53.98 22.77
N GLU A 3 3.34 53.97 22.56
CA GLU A 3 3.96 53.55 21.30
C GLU A 3 3.65 52.07 21.10
N ASN A 4 2.89 51.80 20.06
CA ASN A 4 2.76 50.43 19.48
C ASN A 4 4.14 50.05 18.92
N GLN A 5 4.92 49.30 19.69
CA GLN A 5 6.06 48.58 19.16
C GLN A 5 5.50 47.44 18.31
N HIS A 6 5.52 47.60 16.98
CA HIS A 6 5.39 46.49 16.04
C HIS A 6 6.53 45.50 16.34
N PRO A 7 6.28 44.19 16.44
CA PRO A 7 7.35 43.21 16.50
C PRO A 7 8.28 43.48 15.32
N GLU A 8 9.55 43.75 15.59
CA GLU A 8 10.55 43.93 14.53
C GLU A 8 10.48 42.73 13.58
N ASP A 9 10.40 43.07 12.31
CA ASP A 9 10.28 42.10 11.21
C ASP A 9 11.64 41.40 11.04
N ASN A 10 11.96 40.48 11.95
CA ASN A 10 13.21 39.70 11.98
C ASN A 10 13.27 38.62 10.91
N TYR A 11 12.44 38.70 9.84
CA TYR A 11 12.48 37.78 8.74
C TYR A 11 13.60 38.15 7.76
N SER A 12 14.70 37.42 7.85
CA SER A 12 15.89 37.63 7.02
C SER A 12 16.35 36.32 6.39
N ALA A 13 17.30 36.36 5.48
CA ALA A 13 17.88 35.18 4.86
C ALA A 13 18.40 34.12 5.88
N SER A 14 18.82 34.58 7.06
CA SER A 14 19.27 33.67 8.14
C SER A 14 18.14 32.88 8.77
N ASN A 15 16.89 33.25 8.56
CA ASN A 15 15.71 32.50 9.04
C ASN A 15 15.27 31.41 8.05
N ILE A 16 15.82 31.40 6.83
CA ILE A 16 15.53 30.41 5.81
C ILE A 16 16.40 29.17 6.09
N GLN A 17 15.76 28.10 6.57
CA GLN A 17 16.42 26.82 6.80
C GLN A 17 16.24 25.92 5.59
N VAL A 18 17.33 25.42 5.04
CA VAL A 18 17.33 24.35 4.05
C VAL A 18 17.40 23.01 4.78
N LEU A 19 16.39 22.17 4.62
CA LEU A 19 16.35 20.83 5.17
C LEU A 19 16.71 19.85 4.07
N GLU A 20 17.71 19.02 4.31
CA GLU A 20 18.15 18.04 3.35
C GLU A 20 17.85 16.61 3.82
N GLY A 21 17.55 15.74 2.85
CA GLY A 21 17.40 14.30 3.08
C GLY A 21 16.34 13.95 4.13
N LEU A 22 16.66 12.99 4.99
CA LEU A 22 15.73 12.43 5.97
C LEU A 22 15.44 13.37 7.16
N GLU A 23 16.23 14.43 7.36
CA GLU A 23 15.91 15.46 8.36
C GLU A 23 14.64 16.21 8.02
N ALA A 24 14.37 16.45 6.73
CA ALA A 24 13.13 17.06 6.26
C ALA A 24 11.92 16.21 6.66
N VAL A 25 12.02 14.88 6.50
CA VAL A 25 10.98 13.93 6.88
C VAL A 25 10.68 13.99 8.39
N ARG A 26 11.73 13.96 9.22
CA ARG A 26 11.57 14.04 10.68
C ARG A 26 10.99 15.37 11.16
N LYS A 27 11.34 16.48 10.50
CA LYS A 27 10.88 17.82 10.87
C LYS A 27 9.45 18.09 10.41
N ARG A 28 9.01 17.48 9.32
CA ARG A 28 7.67 17.65 8.73
C ARG A 28 7.07 16.29 8.32
N PRO A 29 6.89 15.35 9.26
CA PRO A 29 6.47 13.98 8.94
C PRO A 29 5.11 13.93 8.22
N ALA A 30 4.15 14.78 8.60
CA ALA A 30 2.83 14.84 7.99
C ALA A 30 2.85 15.13 6.47
N MET A 31 3.89 15.78 5.95
CA MET A 31 4.05 16.01 4.50
C MET A 31 4.33 14.70 3.72
N TYR A 32 4.84 13.68 4.39
CA TYR A 32 5.25 12.40 3.78
C TYR A 32 4.27 11.26 4.09
N ILE A 33 3.69 11.24 5.28
CA ILE A 33 2.82 10.15 5.76
C ILE A 33 1.38 10.61 6.08
N GLY A 34 1.04 11.87 5.73
CA GLY A 34 -0.30 12.44 5.90
C GLY A 34 -0.56 13.01 7.29
N ASP A 35 -0.30 12.27 8.34
CA ASP A 35 -0.41 12.73 9.73
C ASP A 35 0.57 11.98 10.66
N VAL A 36 0.56 12.28 11.94
CA VAL A 36 1.39 11.62 12.97
C VAL A 36 0.54 10.90 14.03
N SER A 37 -0.74 10.73 13.75
CA SER A 37 -1.69 9.98 14.57
C SER A 37 -1.63 8.46 14.27
N GLU A 38 -2.62 7.73 14.73
CA GLU A 38 -2.80 6.30 14.44
C GLU A 38 -2.75 5.99 12.93
N LYS A 39 -3.33 6.84 12.08
CA LYS A 39 -3.32 6.67 10.62
C LYS A 39 -1.91 6.76 10.06
N GLY A 40 -1.14 7.79 10.44
CA GLY A 40 0.26 7.94 10.02
C GLY A 40 1.17 6.83 10.54
N LEU A 41 0.92 6.34 11.77
CA LEU A 41 1.63 5.19 12.30
C LEU A 41 1.45 3.94 11.43
N HIS A 42 0.20 3.60 11.08
CA HIS A 42 -0.09 2.43 10.24
C HIS A 42 0.40 2.60 8.80
N HIS A 43 0.58 3.84 8.34
CA HIS A 43 1.17 4.11 7.03
C HIS A 43 2.59 3.57 6.91
N LEU A 44 3.37 3.51 8.00
CA LEU A 44 4.70 2.89 8.01
C LEU A 44 4.66 1.41 7.61
N ILE A 45 3.67 0.65 8.12
CA ILE A 45 3.46 -0.74 7.71
C ILE A 45 3.07 -0.80 6.24
N ASN A 46 2.14 0.05 5.79
CA ASN A 46 1.67 0.07 4.42
C ASN A 46 2.84 0.33 3.44
N GLU A 47 3.68 1.33 3.69
CA GLU A 47 4.85 1.63 2.84
C GLU A 47 5.83 0.46 2.74
N THR A 48 6.00 -0.28 3.83
CA THR A 48 6.90 -1.44 3.84
C THR A 48 6.27 -2.62 3.09
N VAL A 49 4.99 -2.92 3.31
CA VAL A 49 4.25 -3.99 2.63
C VAL A 49 4.07 -3.68 1.15
N ASP A 50 3.78 -2.42 0.77
CA ASP A 50 3.61 -2.03 -0.63
C ASP A 50 4.88 -2.29 -1.47
N ASN A 51 6.08 -2.30 -0.85
CA ASN A 51 7.29 -2.74 -1.53
C ASN A 51 7.28 -4.25 -1.84
N CYS A 52 6.76 -5.07 -0.92
CA CYS A 52 6.60 -6.50 -1.14
C CYS A 52 5.55 -6.78 -2.23
N ILE A 53 4.47 -5.99 -2.25
CA ILE A 53 3.43 -6.08 -3.28
C ILE A 53 3.96 -5.66 -4.65
N ASP A 54 4.82 -4.65 -4.73
CA ASP A 54 5.48 -4.28 -6.00
C ASP A 54 6.36 -5.42 -6.53
N GLU A 55 7.07 -6.16 -5.66
CA GLU A 55 7.78 -7.39 -6.03
C GLU A 55 6.82 -8.49 -6.50
N ALA A 56 5.63 -8.59 -5.90
CA ALA A 56 4.60 -9.56 -6.33
C ALA A 56 4.02 -9.18 -7.70
N MET A 57 3.70 -7.91 -7.93
CA MET A 57 3.25 -7.42 -9.25
C MET A 57 4.32 -7.60 -10.34
N ALA A 58 5.59 -7.54 -9.97
CA ALA A 58 6.70 -7.86 -10.87
C ALA A 58 6.90 -9.38 -11.09
N GLY A 59 6.14 -10.23 -10.38
CA GLY A 59 6.17 -11.69 -10.52
C GLY A 59 7.26 -12.41 -9.70
N PHE A 60 7.87 -11.73 -8.73
CA PHE A 60 8.99 -12.28 -7.97
C PHE A 60 8.67 -12.63 -6.51
N CYS A 61 7.59 -12.10 -5.96
CA CYS A 61 7.16 -12.37 -4.59
C CYS A 61 5.82 -13.14 -4.59
N THR A 62 5.71 -14.14 -3.73
CA THR A 62 4.50 -14.95 -3.54
C THR A 62 4.04 -15.01 -2.09
N GLU A 63 4.92 -14.70 -1.15
CA GLU A 63 4.65 -14.74 0.28
C GLU A 63 5.17 -13.47 0.97
N VAL A 64 4.34 -12.92 1.84
CA VAL A 64 4.66 -11.78 2.71
C VAL A 64 4.28 -12.13 4.14
N GLU A 65 5.18 -11.89 5.08
CA GLU A 65 4.94 -12.04 6.50
C GLU A 65 5.00 -10.69 7.19
N VAL A 66 3.94 -10.33 7.91
CA VAL A 66 3.85 -9.11 8.71
C VAL A 66 3.71 -9.50 10.17
N THR A 67 4.62 -9.05 11.01
CA THR A 67 4.61 -9.38 12.44
C THR A 67 4.61 -8.12 13.29
N ILE A 68 3.59 -7.96 14.11
CA ILE A 68 3.56 -6.98 15.19
C ILE A 68 4.26 -7.63 16.39
N ASN A 69 5.43 -7.12 16.74
CA ASN A 69 6.25 -7.71 17.78
C ASN A 69 5.83 -7.24 19.18
N ALA A 70 6.15 -8.04 20.20
CA ALA A 70 5.84 -7.73 21.59
C ALA A 70 6.58 -6.48 22.12
N ASP A 71 7.70 -6.13 21.52
CA ASP A 71 8.51 -4.94 21.85
C ASP A 71 8.02 -3.63 21.19
N GLY A 72 6.87 -3.68 20.51
CA GLY A 72 6.28 -2.53 19.82
C GLY A 72 6.82 -2.28 18.40
N SER A 73 7.78 -3.08 17.94
CA SER A 73 8.24 -3.01 16.56
C SER A 73 7.30 -3.73 15.60
N CYS A 74 7.46 -3.46 14.30
CA CYS A 74 6.84 -4.25 13.23
C CYS A 74 7.92 -4.84 12.33
N THR A 75 7.75 -6.10 11.98
CA THR A 75 8.59 -6.80 11.00
C THR A 75 7.77 -7.12 9.76
N VAL A 76 8.33 -6.83 8.58
CA VAL A 76 7.78 -7.22 7.28
C VAL A 76 8.85 -7.99 6.54
N GLU A 77 8.55 -9.20 6.10
CA GLU A 77 9.45 -10.08 5.33
C GLU A 77 8.75 -10.55 4.07
N ASP A 78 9.47 -10.55 2.95
CA ASP A 78 9.01 -11.06 1.66
C ASP A 78 9.98 -12.12 1.11
N ASN A 79 9.52 -12.91 0.14
CA ASN A 79 10.32 -13.88 -0.59
C ASN A 79 10.69 -13.41 -2.02
N GLY A 80 10.72 -12.09 -2.25
CA GLY A 80 11.05 -11.46 -3.52
C GLY A 80 12.52 -11.59 -3.93
N ARG A 81 12.99 -10.68 -4.81
CA ARG A 81 14.40 -10.71 -5.28
C ARG A 81 15.42 -10.24 -4.24
N GLY A 82 14.96 -9.54 -3.21
CA GLY A 82 15.83 -8.81 -2.29
C GLY A 82 16.37 -7.51 -2.89
N ILE A 83 16.46 -6.46 -2.07
CA ILE A 83 17.02 -5.17 -2.48
C ILE A 83 18.47 -5.39 -2.91
N PRO A 84 18.95 -4.80 -4.04
CA PRO A 84 20.36 -4.87 -4.42
C PRO A 84 21.28 -4.37 -3.31
N VAL A 85 22.42 -5.03 -3.13
CA VAL A 85 23.41 -4.67 -2.12
C VAL A 85 24.74 -4.19 -2.72
N ASP A 86 24.88 -4.30 -4.05
CA ASP A 86 26.04 -3.84 -4.80
C ASP A 86 26.24 -2.33 -4.64
N GLU A 87 27.45 -1.86 -4.93
CA GLU A 87 27.78 -0.44 -4.85
C GLU A 87 27.06 0.36 -5.93
N HIS A 88 26.35 1.42 -5.51
CA HIS A 88 25.72 2.39 -6.41
C HIS A 88 26.76 3.31 -7.02
N GLN A 89 26.94 3.25 -8.34
CA GLN A 89 28.03 3.89 -9.10
C GLN A 89 28.25 5.38 -8.83
N LYS A 90 27.19 6.15 -8.57
CA LYS A 90 27.28 7.61 -8.35
C LYS A 90 27.51 8.00 -6.89
N LEU A 91 27.02 7.20 -5.95
CA LEU A 91 27.02 7.55 -4.53
C LEU A 91 28.09 6.79 -3.74
N HIS A 92 28.74 5.79 -4.35
CA HIS A 92 29.77 4.94 -3.72
C HIS A 92 29.33 4.34 -2.38
N LYS A 93 28.05 3.94 -2.31
CA LYS A 93 27.39 3.30 -1.18
C LYS A 93 26.62 2.09 -1.69
N SER A 94 26.36 1.11 -0.82
CA SER A 94 25.47 0.00 -1.18
C SER A 94 24.11 0.52 -1.65
N ALA A 95 23.53 -0.11 -2.67
CA ALA A 95 22.19 0.23 -3.14
C ALA A 95 21.15 0.10 -2.02
N LEU A 96 21.28 -0.85 -1.10
CA LEU A 96 20.47 -0.95 0.10
C LEU A 96 20.55 0.35 0.93
N GLU A 97 21.75 0.83 1.24
CA GLU A 97 21.92 2.08 1.99
C GLU A 97 21.31 3.26 1.26
N VAL A 98 21.46 3.34 -0.06
CA VAL A 98 20.88 4.41 -0.88
C VAL A 98 19.35 4.39 -0.78
N VAL A 99 18.70 3.24 -0.96
CA VAL A 99 17.24 3.09 -0.86
C VAL A 99 16.72 3.46 0.52
N MET A 100 17.49 3.15 1.56
CA MET A 100 17.09 3.38 2.95
C MET A 100 17.33 4.81 3.44
N THR A 101 18.24 5.56 2.80
CA THR A 101 18.71 6.86 3.34
C THR A 101 18.57 8.05 2.41
N VAL A 102 18.25 7.80 1.13
CA VAL A 102 18.11 8.86 0.12
C VAL A 102 16.66 8.92 -0.35
N LEU A 103 16.05 10.11 -0.29
CA LEU A 103 14.72 10.36 -0.85
C LEU A 103 14.78 10.30 -2.37
N HIS A 104 13.69 9.84 -2.99
CA HIS A 104 13.57 9.70 -4.43
C HIS A 104 14.64 8.76 -5.05
N ALA A 105 15.06 7.76 -4.29
CA ALA A 105 15.95 6.69 -4.74
C ALA A 105 15.18 5.35 -4.77
N GLY A 106 15.38 4.57 -5.83
CA GLY A 106 14.79 3.23 -5.93
C GLY A 106 14.69 2.73 -7.37
N GLY A 107 14.60 1.41 -7.52
CA GLY A 107 14.49 0.74 -8.82
C GLY A 107 13.16 1.00 -9.56
N LYS A 108 12.15 1.57 -8.88
CA LYS A 108 10.82 1.86 -9.45
C LYS A 108 10.83 3.00 -10.49
N PHE A 109 11.88 3.79 -10.55
CA PHE A 109 12.09 4.80 -11.59
C PHE A 109 12.58 4.20 -12.91
N ASP A 110 13.06 2.96 -12.90
CA ASP A 110 13.44 2.23 -14.10
C ASP A 110 12.29 1.31 -14.56
N LYS A 111 11.71 1.64 -15.73
CA LYS A 111 10.62 0.87 -16.35
C LYS A 111 11.01 -0.56 -16.72
N ASN A 112 12.30 -0.86 -16.84
CA ASN A 112 12.77 -2.23 -17.12
C ASN A 112 12.74 -3.09 -15.84
N SER A 113 12.91 -2.47 -14.67
CA SER A 113 12.88 -3.15 -13.37
C SER A 113 11.47 -3.35 -12.84
N TYR A 114 10.58 -2.37 -13.05
CA TYR A 114 9.18 -2.41 -12.65
C TYR A 114 8.29 -1.79 -13.72
N LYS A 115 7.51 -2.62 -14.42
CA LYS A 115 6.53 -2.14 -15.43
C LYS A 115 5.34 -1.43 -14.77
N VAL A 116 4.95 -1.90 -13.59
CA VAL A 116 3.85 -1.36 -12.77
C VAL A 116 4.32 -1.36 -11.32
N SER A 117 4.07 -0.29 -10.60
CA SER A 117 4.30 -0.20 -9.15
C SER A 117 3.25 0.69 -8.50
N GLY A 118 2.86 0.38 -7.25
CA GLY A 118 2.02 1.24 -6.43
C GLY A 118 2.79 2.45 -5.90
N GLY A 119 4.03 2.25 -5.49
CA GLY A 119 4.90 3.33 -5.01
C GLY A 119 5.46 4.19 -6.14
N LEU A 120 5.01 5.45 -6.24
CA LEU A 120 5.39 6.37 -7.31
C LEU A 120 6.51 7.34 -6.93
N HIS A 121 6.74 7.58 -5.63
CA HIS A 121 7.57 8.67 -5.16
C HIS A 121 9.00 8.27 -4.78
N GLY A 122 9.28 6.97 -4.57
CA GLY A 122 10.61 6.48 -4.15
C GLY A 122 11.04 6.98 -2.76
N VAL A 123 10.07 7.20 -1.86
CA VAL A 123 10.33 7.75 -0.52
C VAL A 123 9.85 6.85 0.62
N GLY A 124 9.00 5.84 0.34
CA GLY A 124 8.29 5.09 1.36
C GLY A 124 9.17 4.51 2.46
N VAL A 125 10.05 3.57 2.13
CA VAL A 125 10.89 2.89 3.13
C VAL A 125 11.91 3.83 3.78
N SER A 126 12.41 4.84 3.06
CA SER A 126 13.30 5.84 3.65
C SER A 126 12.58 6.74 4.65
N CYS A 127 11.26 7.02 4.43
CA CYS A 127 10.41 7.69 5.42
C CYS A 127 10.20 6.80 6.65
N VAL A 128 9.94 5.49 6.47
CA VAL A 128 9.85 4.54 7.60
C VAL A 128 11.12 4.58 8.44
N ASN A 129 12.28 4.52 7.80
CA ASN A 129 13.58 4.62 8.45
C ASN A 129 13.73 5.95 9.22
N ALA A 130 13.43 7.08 8.57
CA ALA A 130 13.52 8.39 9.19
C ALA A 130 12.62 8.56 10.41
N LEU A 131 11.42 7.94 10.40
CA LEU A 131 10.40 8.08 11.44
C LEU A 131 10.45 6.97 12.51
N SER A 132 11.50 6.16 12.47
CA SER A 132 11.79 5.11 13.45
C SER A 132 12.93 5.51 14.37
N THR A 133 12.87 5.12 15.64
CA THR A 133 14.02 5.22 16.56
C THR A 133 15.14 4.31 16.12
N HIS A 134 14.77 3.10 15.68
CA HIS A 134 15.67 2.08 15.19
C HIS A 134 15.06 1.35 14.01
N MET A 135 15.87 0.92 13.06
CA MET A 135 15.45 0.07 11.94
C MET A 135 16.55 -0.93 11.61
N LEU A 136 16.15 -2.18 11.36
CA LEU A 136 16.99 -3.28 10.90
C LEU A 136 16.54 -3.72 9.52
N SER A 137 17.44 -3.64 8.54
CA SER A 137 17.22 -4.17 7.19
C SER A 137 18.09 -5.40 6.98
N GLN A 138 17.48 -6.51 6.59
CA GLN A 138 18.17 -7.72 6.14
C GLN A 138 17.73 -8.04 4.71
N VAL A 139 18.68 -8.43 3.89
CA VAL A 139 18.46 -8.85 2.50
C VAL A 139 19.03 -10.24 2.33
N TYR A 140 18.20 -11.14 1.84
CA TYR A 140 18.53 -12.53 1.50
C TYR A 140 18.75 -12.62 -0.01
N ARG A 141 20.03 -12.63 -0.42
CA ARG A 141 20.38 -12.56 -1.84
C ARG A 141 21.70 -13.27 -2.12
N ASP A 142 21.78 -13.94 -3.26
CA ASP A 142 23.00 -14.57 -3.77
C ASP A 142 23.65 -15.56 -2.78
N GLY A 143 22.81 -16.25 -1.97
CA GLY A 143 23.24 -17.22 -0.96
C GLY A 143 23.65 -16.62 0.38
N HIS A 144 23.57 -15.31 0.54
CA HIS A 144 24.05 -14.61 1.73
C HIS A 144 22.97 -13.75 2.40
N ILE A 145 23.18 -13.46 3.68
CA ILE A 145 22.40 -12.49 4.47
C ILE A 145 23.20 -11.22 4.57
N TYR A 146 22.70 -10.15 3.99
CA TYR A 146 23.24 -8.80 4.16
C TYR A 146 22.40 -8.03 5.17
N GLN A 147 23.06 -7.20 5.99
CA GLN A 147 22.41 -6.46 7.06
C GLN A 147 22.95 -5.05 7.17
N GLN A 148 22.06 -4.13 7.50
CA GLN A 148 22.38 -2.78 7.95
C GLN A 148 21.36 -2.32 8.98
N GLU A 149 21.81 -1.61 10.00
CA GLU A 149 20.97 -1.00 11.02
C GLU A 149 21.04 0.52 10.96
N TYR A 150 19.97 1.15 11.40
CA TYR A 150 19.81 2.60 11.34
C TYR A 150 19.21 3.11 12.65
N GLU A 151 19.61 4.32 13.02
CA GLU A 151 19.02 5.09 14.09
C GLU A 151 18.50 6.41 13.52
N LYS A 152 17.19 6.62 13.59
CA LYS A 152 16.52 7.85 13.11
C LYS A 152 16.92 8.23 11.67
N GLY A 153 16.98 7.22 10.79
CA GLY A 153 17.34 7.38 9.39
C GLY A 153 18.86 7.40 9.10
N LYS A 154 19.72 7.34 10.10
CA LYS A 154 21.18 7.35 9.92
C LYS A 154 21.73 5.95 10.03
N PRO A 155 22.57 5.47 9.08
CA PRO A 155 23.16 4.14 9.17
C PRO A 155 24.16 4.09 10.34
N LEU A 156 24.11 3.00 11.10
CA LEU A 156 25.04 2.76 12.22
C LEU A 156 26.38 2.18 11.74
N TYR A 157 26.36 1.50 10.61
CA TYR A 157 27.53 0.91 9.95
C TYR A 157 27.22 0.67 8.46
N ALA A 158 28.23 0.44 7.66
CA ALA A 158 28.07 0.07 6.26
C ALA A 158 27.40 -1.31 6.13
N VAL A 159 26.71 -1.59 5.01
CA VAL A 159 26.13 -2.92 4.74
C VAL A 159 27.18 -3.99 4.90
N LYS A 160 26.87 -5.04 5.65
CA LYS A 160 27.77 -6.18 5.91
C LYS A 160 27.07 -7.50 5.66
N MET A 161 27.81 -8.48 5.19
CA MET A 161 27.39 -9.88 5.16
C MET A 161 27.49 -10.45 6.58
N VAL A 162 26.41 -11.08 7.04
CA VAL A 162 26.32 -11.61 8.42
C VAL A 162 26.11 -13.12 8.46
N GLY A 163 25.89 -13.76 7.33
CA GLY A 163 25.73 -15.23 7.25
C GLY A 163 25.34 -15.69 5.87
N ASP A 164 25.13 -17.01 5.75
CA ASP A 164 24.67 -17.67 4.55
C ASP A 164 23.19 -18.05 4.69
N THR A 165 22.47 -18.14 3.57
CA THR A 165 21.06 -18.49 3.54
C THR A 165 20.65 -19.16 2.25
N THR A 166 19.61 -19.98 2.31
CA THR A 166 18.89 -20.48 1.14
C THR A 166 17.65 -19.64 0.83
N LYS A 167 17.29 -18.73 1.74
CA LYS A 167 16.16 -17.78 1.53
C LYS A 167 16.52 -16.76 0.47
N ARG A 168 15.48 -16.13 -0.07
CA ARG A 168 15.54 -14.97 -0.93
C ARG A 168 14.50 -13.97 -0.44
N GLY A 169 14.77 -12.67 -0.59
CA GLY A 169 13.82 -11.62 -0.23
C GLY A 169 14.41 -10.52 0.63
N THR A 170 13.53 -9.73 1.24
CA THR A 170 13.89 -8.63 2.12
C THR A 170 13.13 -8.73 3.43
N ARG A 171 13.81 -8.46 4.55
CA ARG A 171 13.22 -8.33 5.87
C ARG A 171 13.51 -6.95 6.43
N GLN A 172 12.46 -6.24 6.80
CA GLN A 172 12.52 -4.92 7.42
C GLN A 172 11.89 -5.01 8.82
N GLN A 173 12.61 -4.56 9.83
CA GLN A 173 12.05 -4.42 11.18
C GLN A 173 12.27 -2.99 11.66
N PHE A 174 11.23 -2.33 12.15
CA PHE A 174 11.30 -0.94 12.54
C PHE A 174 10.53 -0.66 13.85
N TRP A 175 11.04 0.30 14.62
CA TRP A 175 10.48 0.78 15.88
C TRP A 175 10.03 2.22 15.69
N PRO A 176 8.72 2.51 15.61
CA PRO A 176 8.24 3.88 15.45
C PRO A 176 8.75 4.82 16.54
N ASP A 177 9.08 6.06 16.16
CA ASP A 177 9.64 7.04 17.11
C ASP A 177 8.52 7.69 17.96
N PRO A 178 8.46 7.44 19.29
CA PRO A 178 7.42 8.00 20.17
C PRO A 178 7.54 9.53 20.34
N THR A 179 8.64 10.15 19.90
CA THR A 179 8.77 11.60 19.89
C THR A 179 8.09 12.26 18.69
N ILE A 180 7.70 11.46 17.69
CA ILE A 180 7.03 11.92 16.46
C ILE A 180 5.55 11.54 16.48
N PHE A 181 5.25 10.27 16.78
CA PHE A 181 3.90 9.75 16.75
C PHE A 181 3.16 9.98 18.07
N THR A 182 1.88 10.31 17.98
CA THR A 182 1.00 10.43 19.17
C THR A 182 0.72 9.09 19.83
N THR A 183 0.85 8.01 19.09
CA THR A 183 0.79 6.62 19.55
C THR A 183 1.77 5.76 18.76
N THR A 184 2.34 4.73 19.39
CA THR A 184 3.18 3.73 18.73
C THR A 184 2.57 2.34 18.78
N THR A 185 1.30 2.23 19.16
CA THR A 185 0.57 0.97 19.26
C THR A 185 -0.14 0.65 17.96
N PHE A 186 0.33 -0.37 17.25
CA PHE A 186 -0.34 -0.87 16.06
C PHE A 186 -1.66 -1.56 16.40
N GLN A 187 -2.72 -1.26 15.62
CA GLN A 187 -4.04 -1.86 15.77
C GLN A 187 -4.21 -3.03 14.81
N TRP A 188 -4.49 -4.21 15.35
CA TRP A 188 -4.67 -5.41 14.54
C TRP A 188 -5.69 -5.23 13.41
N ASP A 189 -6.86 -4.69 13.71
CA ASP A 189 -7.96 -4.62 12.74
C ASP A 189 -7.65 -3.70 11.55
N ILE A 190 -6.85 -2.64 11.77
CA ILE A 190 -6.40 -1.73 10.71
C ILE A 190 -5.44 -2.47 9.79
N VAL A 191 -4.44 -3.14 10.37
CA VAL A 191 -3.45 -3.92 9.59
C VAL A 191 -4.12 -5.08 8.86
N ALA A 192 -4.94 -5.88 9.56
CA ALA A 192 -5.63 -7.03 8.97
C ALA A 192 -6.55 -6.64 7.81
N ARG A 193 -7.25 -5.51 7.91
CA ARG A 193 -8.08 -4.98 6.82
C ARG A 193 -7.24 -4.70 5.58
N ARG A 194 -6.09 -4.04 5.73
CA ARG A 194 -5.21 -3.72 4.61
C ARG A 194 -4.57 -4.98 4.01
N MET A 195 -4.12 -5.94 4.84
CA MET A 195 -3.55 -7.21 4.35
C MET A 195 -4.58 -8.02 3.56
N ARG A 196 -5.81 -8.07 4.03
CA ARG A 196 -6.92 -8.72 3.34
C ARG A 196 -7.22 -8.07 2.00
N GLU A 197 -7.30 -6.75 1.95
CA GLU A 197 -7.50 -5.99 0.72
C GLU A 197 -6.39 -6.28 -0.30
N LEU A 198 -5.12 -6.23 0.11
CA LEU A 198 -3.98 -6.51 -0.75
C LEU A 198 -3.97 -7.95 -1.28
N ALA A 199 -4.37 -8.93 -0.46
CA ALA A 199 -4.49 -10.32 -0.90
C ALA A 199 -5.58 -10.50 -1.97
N TYR A 200 -6.68 -9.77 -1.88
CA TYR A 200 -7.73 -9.79 -2.91
C TYR A 200 -7.30 -9.08 -4.20
N LEU A 201 -6.58 -7.97 -4.09
CA LEU A 201 -6.11 -7.21 -5.24
C LEU A 201 -4.98 -7.92 -6.00
N ASN A 202 -4.25 -8.83 -5.33
CA ASN A 202 -3.12 -9.56 -5.91
C ASN A 202 -3.36 -11.06 -5.80
N ALA A 203 -4.19 -11.60 -6.72
CA ALA A 203 -4.57 -13.01 -6.71
C ALA A 203 -3.34 -13.94 -6.64
N GLY A 204 -3.36 -14.87 -5.70
CA GLY A 204 -2.31 -15.87 -5.50
C GLY A 204 -1.21 -15.48 -4.51
N ILE A 205 -1.12 -14.21 -4.07
CA ILE A 205 -0.20 -13.86 -2.98
C ILE A 205 -0.74 -14.40 -1.65
N LYS A 206 0.18 -14.86 -0.82
CA LYS A 206 -0.11 -15.27 0.56
C LYS A 206 0.48 -14.23 1.52
N ILE A 207 -0.37 -13.60 2.32
CA ILE A 207 0.03 -12.64 3.34
C ILE A 207 -0.30 -13.21 4.71
N THR A 208 0.70 -13.39 5.56
CA THR A 208 0.52 -13.85 6.94
C THR A 208 0.71 -12.69 7.89
N LEU A 209 -0.31 -12.37 8.68
CA LEU A 209 -0.22 -11.37 9.75
C LEU A 209 -0.17 -12.07 11.10
N THR A 210 0.83 -11.76 11.89
CA THR A 210 1.03 -12.29 13.24
C THR A 210 1.13 -11.13 14.23
N ASP A 211 0.42 -11.24 15.36
CA ASP A 211 0.58 -10.35 16.50
C ASP A 211 1.14 -11.18 17.67
N LEU A 212 2.39 -10.88 18.01
CA LEU A 212 3.11 -11.55 19.11
C LEU A 212 2.80 -10.94 20.49
N ARG A 213 2.04 -9.86 20.53
CA ARG A 213 1.58 -9.29 21.78
C ARG A 213 0.49 -10.22 22.35
N PRO A 214 0.58 -10.59 23.62
CA PRO A 214 -0.47 -11.40 24.22
C PRO A 214 -1.79 -10.62 24.26
N ASP A 215 -2.86 -11.25 23.80
CA ASP A 215 -4.20 -10.72 23.92
C ASP A 215 -4.56 -10.54 25.40
N PRO A 216 -5.06 -9.38 25.83
CA PRO A 216 -5.31 -9.10 27.24
C PRO A 216 -6.29 -10.05 27.92
N GLU A 217 -7.23 -10.63 27.19
CA GLU A 217 -8.27 -11.51 27.74
C GLU A 217 -7.85 -12.99 27.72
N THR A 218 -7.18 -13.41 26.64
CA THR A 218 -6.87 -14.84 26.41
C THR A 218 -5.41 -15.20 26.69
N GLY A 219 -4.52 -14.21 26.75
CA GLY A 219 -3.07 -14.40 26.90
C GLY A 219 -2.39 -15.03 25.66
N LYS A 220 -3.12 -15.21 24.56
CA LYS A 220 -2.63 -15.87 23.34
C LYS A 220 -2.18 -14.84 22.30
N THR A 221 -1.24 -15.25 21.47
CA THR A 221 -0.87 -14.52 20.24
C THR A 221 -1.93 -14.75 19.16
N ARG A 222 -2.02 -13.83 18.19
CA ARG A 222 -2.98 -13.89 17.09
C ARG A 222 -2.25 -14.04 15.76
N GLN A 223 -2.78 -14.90 14.88
CA GLN A 223 -2.29 -15.05 13.50
C GLN A 223 -3.47 -15.24 12.55
N GLU A 224 -3.38 -14.62 11.38
CA GLU A 224 -4.34 -14.78 10.28
C GLU A 224 -3.59 -14.83 8.95
N VAL A 225 -4.05 -15.70 8.05
CA VAL A 225 -3.50 -15.85 6.69
C VAL A 225 -4.52 -15.33 5.69
N PHE A 226 -4.10 -14.38 4.87
CA PHE A 226 -4.87 -13.81 3.79
C PHE A 226 -4.34 -14.37 2.47
N HIS A 227 -5.18 -15.06 1.73
CA HIS A 227 -4.82 -15.67 0.46
C HIS A 227 -6.08 -15.84 -0.40
N ALA A 228 -6.16 -15.10 -1.51
CA ALA A 228 -7.26 -15.15 -2.45
C ALA A 228 -6.78 -15.74 -3.78
N LYS A 229 -7.43 -16.82 -4.24
CA LYS A 229 -7.10 -17.47 -5.51
C LYS A 229 -7.80 -16.78 -6.69
N ASP A 230 -9.04 -16.37 -6.47
CA ASP A 230 -9.89 -15.74 -7.49
C ASP A 230 -9.94 -14.20 -7.38
N GLY A 231 -9.07 -13.61 -6.54
CA GLY A 231 -8.82 -12.17 -6.48
C GLY A 231 -10.09 -11.32 -6.32
N LEU A 232 -10.37 -10.44 -7.29
CA LEU A 232 -11.52 -9.54 -7.22
C LEU A 232 -12.88 -10.23 -7.14
N LYS A 233 -13.02 -11.46 -7.64
CA LYS A 233 -14.27 -12.22 -7.48
C LYS A 233 -14.55 -12.55 -6.02
N GLU A 234 -13.51 -12.96 -5.28
CA GLU A 234 -13.63 -13.19 -3.85
C GLU A 234 -13.83 -11.88 -3.10
N PHE A 235 -13.18 -10.81 -3.55
CA PHE A 235 -13.27 -9.51 -2.90
C PHE A 235 -14.69 -8.94 -2.96
N VAL A 236 -15.33 -8.94 -4.12
CA VAL A 236 -16.70 -8.43 -4.25
C VAL A 236 -17.68 -9.25 -3.42
N ARG A 237 -17.53 -10.58 -3.38
CA ARG A 237 -18.32 -11.45 -2.49
C ARG A 237 -18.10 -11.13 -1.01
N TYR A 238 -16.85 -10.86 -0.62
CA TYR A 238 -16.52 -10.48 0.75
C TYR A 238 -17.16 -9.14 1.15
N ILE A 239 -17.10 -8.15 0.27
CA ILE A 239 -17.70 -6.82 0.51
C ILE A 239 -19.21 -6.95 0.64
N ASP A 240 -19.84 -7.78 -0.20
CA ASP A 240 -21.29 -7.92 -0.31
C ASP A 240 -21.90 -9.05 0.57
N ARG A 241 -21.07 -9.73 1.39
CA ARG A 241 -21.42 -10.96 2.15
C ARG A 241 -22.64 -10.86 3.09
N HIS A 242 -23.07 -9.66 3.43
CA HIS A 242 -24.20 -9.41 4.34
C HIS A 242 -25.45 -8.94 3.61
N ARG A 243 -25.44 -8.88 2.28
CA ARG A 243 -26.54 -8.43 1.44
C ARG A 243 -27.18 -9.61 0.71
N GLN A 244 -28.45 -9.43 0.34
CA GLN A 244 -29.16 -10.41 -0.47
C GLN A 244 -28.83 -10.18 -1.94
N HIS A 245 -28.17 -11.14 -2.58
CA HIS A 245 -27.79 -11.05 -3.98
C HIS A 245 -28.98 -11.30 -4.90
N LEU A 246 -29.00 -10.62 -6.06
CA LEU A 246 -29.98 -10.87 -7.12
C LEU A 246 -29.67 -12.15 -7.90
N PHE A 247 -28.39 -12.54 -7.96
CA PHE A 247 -27.89 -13.78 -8.55
C PHE A 247 -26.53 -14.16 -7.93
N ASP A 248 -26.16 -15.41 -7.99
CA ASP A 248 -24.97 -15.94 -7.29
C ASP A 248 -23.66 -15.69 -8.03
N ASP A 249 -23.73 -15.48 -9.35
CA ASP A 249 -22.54 -15.32 -10.18
C ASP A 249 -21.98 -13.92 -10.11
N VAL A 250 -20.63 -13.84 -9.98
CA VAL A 250 -19.91 -12.58 -10.09
C VAL A 250 -19.68 -12.25 -11.56
N ILE A 251 -20.15 -11.11 -12.01
CA ILE A 251 -19.78 -10.56 -13.31
C ILE A 251 -18.31 -10.13 -13.23
N TYR A 252 -17.47 -10.76 -14.03
CA TYR A 252 -16.03 -10.54 -14.00
C TYR A 252 -15.48 -10.26 -15.39
N LEU A 253 -14.73 -9.17 -15.50
CA LEU A 253 -14.09 -8.72 -16.72
C LEU A 253 -12.60 -8.54 -16.47
N LYS A 254 -11.77 -9.10 -17.34
CA LYS A 254 -10.32 -8.86 -17.36
C LYS A 254 -9.91 -8.59 -18.80
N THR A 255 -9.31 -7.44 -19.02
CA THR A 255 -8.88 -7.00 -20.35
C THR A 255 -7.65 -6.12 -20.24
N GLU A 256 -7.05 -5.81 -21.38
CA GLU A 256 -5.95 -4.87 -21.50
C GLU A 256 -6.22 -3.90 -22.64
N LYS A 257 -5.94 -2.64 -22.43
CA LYS A 257 -6.03 -1.62 -23.47
C LYS A 257 -4.80 -0.72 -23.46
N GLN A 258 -4.10 -0.63 -24.59
CA GLN A 258 -2.88 0.17 -24.73
C GLN A 258 -1.79 -0.18 -23.69
N GLY A 259 -1.65 -1.46 -23.34
CA GLY A 259 -0.70 -1.92 -22.32
C GLY A 259 -1.14 -1.70 -20.88
N VAL A 260 -2.36 -1.18 -20.65
CA VAL A 260 -2.94 -0.98 -19.30
C VAL A 260 -3.90 -2.13 -18.98
N PRO A 261 -3.60 -2.98 -17.99
CA PRO A 261 -4.53 -4.03 -17.56
C PRO A 261 -5.72 -3.40 -16.83
N ILE A 262 -6.92 -3.93 -17.11
CA ILE A 262 -8.18 -3.52 -16.52
C ILE A 262 -8.88 -4.76 -15.97
N GLU A 263 -9.30 -4.71 -14.73
CA GLU A 263 -9.99 -5.80 -14.07
C GLU A 263 -11.20 -5.24 -13.31
N VAL A 264 -12.36 -5.88 -13.48
CA VAL A 264 -13.63 -5.44 -12.89
C VAL A 264 -14.38 -6.65 -12.38
N ALA A 265 -14.93 -6.55 -11.16
CA ALA A 265 -15.84 -7.52 -10.58
C ALA A 265 -17.09 -6.80 -10.07
N ILE A 266 -18.28 -7.31 -10.42
CA ILE A 266 -19.56 -6.72 -10.08
C ILE A 266 -20.47 -7.80 -9.49
N MET A 267 -21.20 -7.44 -8.42
CA MET A 267 -22.34 -8.17 -7.90
C MET A 267 -23.52 -7.23 -7.74
N TYR A 268 -24.71 -7.71 -8.07
CA TYR A 268 -25.95 -6.99 -7.83
C TYR A 268 -26.69 -7.58 -6.63
N ASN A 269 -27.22 -6.71 -5.80
CA ASN A 269 -27.96 -7.05 -4.60
C ASN A 269 -29.28 -6.27 -4.53
N THR A 270 -30.09 -6.50 -3.51
CA THR A 270 -31.41 -5.86 -3.33
C THR A 270 -31.35 -4.51 -2.63
N ASP A 271 -30.18 -4.04 -2.22
CA ASP A 271 -30.01 -2.73 -1.58
C ASP A 271 -30.04 -1.60 -2.62
N TYR A 272 -30.48 -0.42 -2.20
CA TYR A 272 -30.50 0.79 -3.03
C TYR A 272 -29.21 1.60 -2.96
N SER A 273 -28.18 1.09 -2.29
CA SER A 273 -26.90 1.78 -2.13
C SER A 273 -25.81 1.12 -2.94
N GLU A 274 -25.11 1.92 -3.73
CA GLU A 274 -23.90 1.48 -4.41
C GLU A 274 -22.75 1.30 -3.41
N ASN A 275 -21.92 0.26 -3.62
CA ASN A 275 -20.69 0.04 -2.88
C ASN A 275 -19.55 -0.14 -3.87
N LEU A 276 -18.99 0.98 -4.34
CA LEU A 276 -17.94 1.00 -5.36
C LEU A 276 -16.56 1.19 -4.74
N HIS A 277 -15.66 0.28 -5.04
CA HIS A 277 -14.25 0.37 -4.70
C HIS A 277 -13.42 0.44 -5.98
N SER A 278 -12.53 1.41 -6.08
CA SER A 278 -11.69 1.60 -7.25
C SER A 278 -10.22 1.74 -6.88
N TYR A 279 -9.35 1.17 -7.73
CA TYR A 279 -7.93 1.08 -7.46
C TYR A 279 -7.10 1.40 -8.70
N VAL A 280 -5.94 2.00 -8.49
CA VAL A 280 -4.89 2.12 -9.50
C VAL A 280 -3.60 1.60 -8.88
N ASN A 281 -3.04 0.52 -9.44
CA ASN A 281 -1.84 -0.14 -8.91
C ASN A 281 -1.94 -0.45 -7.40
N ASN A 282 -3.06 -1.04 -6.97
CA ASN A 282 -3.37 -1.39 -5.58
C ASN A 282 -3.60 -0.20 -4.62
N ILE A 283 -3.56 1.04 -5.12
CA ILE A 283 -3.90 2.24 -4.35
C ILE A 283 -5.39 2.52 -4.50
N ASN A 284 -6.10 2.57 -3.38
CA ASN A 284 -7.53 2.91 -3.37
C ASN A 284 -7.72 4.37 -3.79
N THR A 285 -8.51 4.58 -4.86
CA THR A 285 -8.87 5.91 -5.36
C THR A 285 -10.21 6.35 -4.76
N ILE A 286 -10.20 6.71 -3.47
CA ILE A 286 -11.41 7.03 -2.69
C ILE A 286 -12.24 8.14 -3.35
N GLU A 287 -11.59 9.13 -3.94
CA GLU A 287 -12.26 10.25 -4.64
C GLU A 287 -12.67 9.90 -6.08
N GLY A 288 -12.49 8.64 -6.50
CA GLY A 288 -12.73 8.19 -7.86
C GLY A 288 -11.65 8.64 -8.83
N GLY A 289 -12.06 9.02 -10.05
CA GLY A 289 -11.17 9.47 -11.12
C GLY A 289 -11.72 9.18 -12.50
N THR A 290 -10.97 9.53 -13.53
CA THR A 290 -11.38 9.36 -14.94
C THR A 290 -11.66 7.90 -15.31
N HIS A 291 -10.97 6.94 -14.68
CA HIS A 291 -11.19 5.50 -14.87
C HIS A 291 -12.58 5.08 -14.36
N VAL A 292 -13.01 5.57 -13.19
CA VAL A 292 -14.35 5.30 -12.63
C VAL A 292 -15.42 5.93 -13.52
N THR A 293 -15.26 7.21 -13.85
CA THR A 293 -16.20 7.93 -14.72
C THR A 293 -16.32 7.25 -16.08
N GLY A 294 -15.19 6.86 -16.68
CA GLY A 294 -15.16 6.16 -17.96
C GLY A 294 -15.84 4.79 -17.89
N PHE A 295 -15.62 4.04 -16.80
CA PHE A 295 -16.30 2.76 -16.57
C PHE A 295 -17.82 2.93 -16.45
N ARG A 296 -18.31 3.84 -15.61
CA ARG A 296 -19.75 4.11 -15.44
C ARG A 296 -20.42 4.49 -16.75
N GLN A 297 -19.82 5.39 -17.51
CA GLN A 297 -20.33 5.79 -18.83
C GLN A 297 -20.36 4.63 -19.83
N ALA A 298 -19.34 3.78 -19.81
CA ALA A 298 -19.28 2.61 -20.68
C ALA A 298 -20.36 1.58 -20.31
N LEU A 299 -20.51 1.29 -19.00
CA LEU A 299 -21.51 0.36 -18.48
C LEU A 299 -22.92 0.81 -18.88
N THR A 300 -23.29 2.05 -18.53
CA THR A 300 -24.58 2.65 -18.89
C THR A 300 -24.85 2.55 -20.40
N ARG A 301 -23.89 2.96 -21.23
CA ARG A 301 -24.06 2.95 -22.69
C ARG A 301 -24.26 1.53 -23.25
N VAL A 302 -23.48 0.56 -22.77
CA VAL A 302 -23.52 -0.81 -23.27
C VAL A 302 -24.84 -1.49 -22.86
N LEU A 303 -25.25 -1.35 -21.60
CA LEU A 303 -26.48 -1.96 -21.11
C LEU A 303 -27.74 -1.30 -21.74
N LYS A 304 -27.72 0.03 -21.88
CA LYS A 304 -28.80 0.73 -22.57
C LYS A 304 -28.94 0.29 -24.03
N ASN A 305 -27.81 0.26 -24.76
CA ASN A 305 -27.83 -0.21 -26.15
C ASN A 305 -28.30 -1.67 -26.26
N TYR A 306 -27.96 -2.53 -25.30
CA TYR A 306 -28.43 -3.90 -25.28
C TYR A 306 -29.96 -3.95 -25.04
N ALA A 307 -30.45 -3.21 -24.06
CA ALA A 307 -31.89 -3.14 -23.75
C ALA A 307 -32.70 -2.61 -24.92
N ASP A 308 -32.24 -1.57 -25.62
CA ASP A 308 -32.92 -0.96 -26.76
C ASP A 308 -32.92 -1.88 -28.00
N ASN A 309 -31.87 -2.67 -28.19
CA ASN A 309 -31.72 -3.56 -29.36
C ASN A 309 -32.31 -4.96 -29.17
N ASP A 310 -32.61 -5.40 -27.96
CA ASP A 310 -33.24 -6.68 -27.66
C ASP A 310 -34.81 -6.50 -27.72
N PRO A 311 -35.50 -7.14 -28.69
CA PRO A 311 -36.93 -6.93 -28.86
C PRO A 311 -37.81 -7.40 -27.67
N GLN A 312 -37.29 -8.33 -26.85
CA GLN A 312 -38.00 -8.84 -25.68
C GLN A 312 -37.88 -7.88 -24.51
N ILE A 313 -36.64 -7.43 -24.27
CA ILE A 313 -36.34 -6.49 -23.19
C ILE A 313 -36.99 -5.12 -23.48
N SER A 314 -36.82 -4.59 -24.69
CA SER A 314 -37.42 -3.33 -25.11
C SER A 314 -38.93 -3.32 -24.90
N LYS A 315 -39.65 -4.39 -25.30
CA LYS A 315 -41.10 -4.56 -25.05
C LYS A 315 -41.47 -4.60 -23.56
N GLN A 316 -40.60 -5.24 -22.74
CA GLN A 316 -40.87 -5.31 -21.29
C GLN A 316 -40.71 -3.94 -20.64
N ILE A 317 -39.67 -3.19 -21.00
CA ILE A 317 -39.39 -1.82 -20.52
C ILE A 317 -40.57 -0.90 -20.91
N GLU A 318 -40.98 -0.93 -22.17
CA GLU A 318 -42.09 -0.14 -22.66
C GLU A 318 -43.42 -0.48 -21.93
N LYS A 319 -43.73 -1.77 -21.77
CA LYS A 319 -44.90 -2.24 -21.04
C LYS A 319 -44.87 -1.82 -19.56
N ALA A 320 -43.74 -1.84 -18.93
CA ALA A 320 -43.53 -1.46 -17.54
C ALA A 320 -43.49 0.07 -17.36
N LYS A 321 -43.36 0.84 -18.45
CA LYS A 321 -43.18 2.31 -18.45
C LYS A 321 -41.98 2.74 -17.60
N ILE A 322 -40.87 2.00 -17.70
CA ILE A 322 -39.65 2.28 -16.99
C ILE A 322 -38.72 3.10 -17.91
N GLU A 323 -38.12 4.16 -17.38
CA GLU A 323 -37.03 4.86 -18.02
C GLU A 323 -35.70 4.30 -17.44
N VAL A 324 -34.86 3.72 -18.30
CA VAL A 324 -33.59 3.12 -17.90
C VAL A 324 -32.53 4.19 -17.92
N ALA A 325 -32.00 4.53 -16.77
CA ALA A 325 -30.96 5.55 -16.58
C ALA A 325 -29.64 4.95 -16.08
N GLY A 326 -28.55 5.77 -16.03
CA GLY A 326 -27.25 5.31 -15.60
C GLY A 326 -27.16 4.90 -14.12
N GLU A 327 -28.06 5.43 -13.31
CA GLU A 327 -28.19 5.13 -11.88
C GLU A 327 -28.85 3.77 -11.59
N ASP A 328 -29.45 3.13 -12.61
CA ASP A 328 -30.02 1.79 -12.49
C ASP A 328 -29.00 0.66 -12.63
N PHE A 329 -27.77 1.00 -12.96
CA PHE A 329 -26.67 0.06 -13.22
C PHE A 329 -25.53 0.23 -12.22
#